data_81ee0486491eca7afb72fdda8ccb3a08
#
_entry.id   81ee0486491eca7afb72fdda8ccb3a08
#
_cell.length_a   1.000
_cell.length_b   1.000
_cell.length_c   1.000
_cell.angle_alpha   90.00
_cell.angle_beta   90.00
_cell.angle_gamma   90.00
#
_symmetry.space_group_name_H-M   'P 1'
#
loop_
_entity.id
_entity.type
_entity.pdbx_description
1 polymer ?
#
loop_
_entity_poly.entity_id
_entity_poly.type
_entity_poly.pdbx_seq_one_letter_code
_entity_poly.pdbx_strand_id
1 'polypeptide(L)'
;MGSAGLTAPFKVKEQYLKNIGNEVEALTCDGRKLQGVLTSVGDDEFTIEIAKKVKEPGAKRPSIVMEPVTLKIDNTKSVKYLINFK
;
A
#
# COMPACT_ATOMS: atom_id res chain seq x y z
N MET A 1 24.96 9.92 -12.21
CA MET A 1 24.52 9.53 -11.98
C MET A 1 23.53 9.15 -12.31
N GLY A 2 22.95 8.90 -12.39
CA GLY A 2 22.04 8.74 -12.79
C GLY A 2 21.01 8.10 -12.76
N SER A 3 20.46 7.69 -12.69
CA SER A 3 19.59 7.12 -12.71
C SER A 3 18.49 7.09 -12.54
N ALA A 4 17.94 7.29 -12.68
CA ALA A 4 16.82 7.33 -12.73
C ALA A 4 15.99 6.48 -12.24
N GLY A 5 15.76 6.35 -11.27
CA GLY A 5 14.90 5.53 -10.77
C GLY A 5 13.55 5.95 -10.82
N LEU A 6 12.86 5.40 -11.64
CA LEU A 6 11.48 5.72 -11.77
C LEU A 6 10.67 5.25 -10.59
N THR A 7 11.10 4.22 -9.93
CA THR A 7 10.34 3.68 -8.83
C THR A 7 11.12 3.75 -7.54
N ALA A 8 11.60 4.93 -7.24
CA ALA A 8 12.33 5.12 -6.00
C ALA A 8 11.41 4.93 -4.81
N PRO A 9 11.91 4.35 -3.73
CA PRO A 9 11.08 4.19 -2.53
C PRO A 9 10.76 5.53 -1.91
N PHE A 10 9.64 5.57 -1.21
CA PHE A 10 9.22 6.79 -0.54
C PHE A 10 10.17 7.08 0.62
N LYS A 11 10.67 8.28 0.68
CA LYS A 11 11.57 8.66 1.75
C LYS A 11 10.99 9.74 2.64
N VAL A 12 10.14 10.57 2.08
CA VAL A 12 9.61 11.69 2.85
C VAL A 12 8.10 11.55 2.91
N LYS A 13 7.55 12.15 3.94
CA LYS A 13 6.12 12.07 4.18
C LYS A 13 5.32 12.68 3.05
N GLU A 14 5.87 13.68 2.41
CA GLU A 14 5.16 14.34 1.31
C GLU A 14 4.88 13.39 0.17
N GLN A 15 5.77 12.45 -0.07
CA GLN A 15 5.54 11.48 -1.13
C GLN A 15 4.36 10.58 -0.79
N TYR A 16 4.21 10.24 0.46
CA TYR A 16 3.06 9.47 0.89
C TYR A 16 1.78 10.27 0.71
N LEU A 17 1.81 11.53 1.12
CA LEU A 17 0.61 12.37 1.02
C LEU A 17 0.18 12.58 -0.43
N LYS A 18 1.13 12.72 -1.32
CA LYS A 18 0.81 12.92 -2.72
C LYS A 18 0.22 11.68 -3.36
N ASN A 19 0.45 10.55 -2.75
CA ASN A 19 -0.03 9.29 -3.32
C ASN A 19 -1.27 8.77 -2.63
N ILE A 20 -1.86 9.56 -1.77
CA ILE A 20 -3.11 9.16 -1.15
C ILE A 20 -4.16 9.01 -2.24
N GLY A 21 -4.83 7.87 -2.25
CA GLY A 21 -5.78 7.53 -3.30
C GLY A 21 -5.18 6.71 -4.41
N ASN A 22 -3.86 6.56 -4.40
CA ASN A 22 -3.18 5.74 -5.40
C ASN A 22 -2.78 4.41 -4.80
N GLU A 23 -2.62 3.43 -5.66
CA GLU A 23 -2.24 2.10 -5.22
C GLU A 23 -0.75 2.07 -4.92
N VAL A 24 -0.39 1.50 -3.79
CA VAL A 24 1.02 1.39 -3.41
C VAL A 24 1.32 -0.03 -2.94
N GLU A 25 2.59 -0.34 -2.96
CA GLU A 25 3.06 -1.64 -2.49
C GLU A 25 4.03 -1.41 -1.35
N ALA A 26 3.74 -2.02 -0.23
CA ALA A 26 4.58 -1.89 0.96
C ALA A 26 5.31 -3.20 1.21
N LEU A 27 6.62 -3.11 1.38
CA LEU A 27 7.42 -4.27 1.71
C LEU A 27 7.81 -4.17 3.17
N THR A 28 7.35 -5.12 3.95
CA THR A 28 7.63 -5.11 5.38
C THR A 28 9.01 -5.69 5.66
N CYS A 29 9.49 -5.47 6.88
CA CYS A 29 10.78 -6.00 7.28
C CYS A 29 10.79 -7.53 7.33
N ASP A 30 9.62 -8.11 7.44
CA ASP A 30 9.50 -9.56 7.42
C ASP A 30 9.63 -10.15 6.03
N GLY A 31 9.62 -9.31 5.02
CA GLY A 31 9.67 -9.78 3.65
C GLY A 31 8.32 -9.95 3.00
N ARG A 32 7.28 -9.45 3.63
CA ARG A 32 5.95 -9.56 3.08
C ARG A 32 5.63 -8.35 2.21
N LYS A 33 4.90 -8.59 1.16
CA LYS A 33 4.46 -7.53 0.27
C LYS A 33 2.97 -7.31 0.44
N LEU A 34 2.61 -6.08 0.71
CA LEU A 34 1.21 -5.72 0.87
C LEU A 34 0.85 -4.66 -0.15
N GLN A 35 -0.18 -4.91 -0.89
CA GLN A 35 -0.64 -3.98 -1.92
C GLN A 35 -2.01 -3.44 -1.54
N GLY A 36 -2.16 -2.15 -1.68
CA GLY A 36 -3.44 -1.54 -1.37
C GLY A 36 -3.43 -0.08 -1.74
N VAL A 37 -4.55 0.56 -1.52
CA VAL A 37 -4.71 1.98 -1.83
C VAL A 37 -4.35 2.78 -0.59
N LEU A 38 -3.45 3.72 -0.75
CA LEU A 38 -3.05 4.57 0.36
C LEU A 38 -4.18 5.51 0.70
N THR A 39 -4.67 5.43 1.91
CA THR A 39 -5.81 6.23 2.32
C THR A 39 -5.43 7.30 3.34
N SER A 40 -4.43 7.04 4.15
CA SER A 40 -4.07 7.97 5.21
C SER A 40 -2.60 7.84 5.52
N VAL A 41 -2.03 8.92 6.03
CA VAL A 41 -0.62 8.94 6.38
C VAL A 41 -0.47 9.66 7.70
N GLY A 42 0.22 9.01 8.64
CA GLY A 42 0.51 9.62 9.92
C GLY A 42 1.94 10.14 9.97
N ASP A 43 2.40 10.42 11.18
CA ASP A 43 3.75 10.96 11.34
C ASP A 43 4.81 9.95 10.93
N ASP A 44 4.65 8.72 11.37
CA ASP A 44 5.59 7.67 10.99
C ASP A 44 4.85 6.38 10.71
N GLU A 45 3.63 6.51 10.24
CA GLU A 45 2.82 5.35 9.88
C GLU A 45 1.89 5.73 8.74
N PHE A 46 1.35 4.74 8.08
CA PHE A 46 0.43 4.98 6.99
C PHE A 46 -0.58 3.86 6.95
N THR A 47 -1.73 4.15 6.38
CA THR A 47 -2.82 3.18 6.28
C THR A 47 -3.13 2.92 4.83
N ILE A 48 -3.20 1.65 4.48
CA ILE A 48 -3.58 1.26 3.13
C ILE A 48 -4.80 0.36 3.23
N GLU A 49 -5.62 0.40 2.18
CA GLU A 49 -6.78 -0.48 2.11
C GLU A 49 -6.47 -1.60 1.13
N ILE A 50 -6.50 -2.82 1.62
CA ILE A 50 -6.24 -3.97 0.78
C ILE A 50 -7.54 -4.67 0.46
N ALA A 51 -7.63 -5.22 -0.74
CA ALA A 51 -8.81 -5.94 -1.16
C ALA A 51 -8.72 -7.37 -0.63
N LYS A 52 -9.73 -7.78 0.10
CA LYS A 52 -9.75 -9.10 0.70
C LYS A 52 -10.99 -9.84 0.25
N LYS A 53 -10.79 -11.04 -0.19
CA LYS A 53 -11.92 -11.86 -0.60
C LYS A 53 -12.52 -12.55 0.61
N VAL A 54 -13.80 -12.36 0.78
CA VAL A 54 -14.52 -12.98 1.87
C VAL A 54 -15.61 -13.85 1.28
N LYS A 55 -15.60 -15.10 1.66
CA LYS A 55 -16.60 -16.03 1.18
C LYS A 55 -17.50 -16.41 2.34
N GLU A 56 -18.73 -16.00 2.24
CA GLU A 56 -19.67 -16.31 3.28
C GLU A 56 -20.42 -17.60 2.94
N PRO A 57 -20.77 -18.38 3.98
CA PRO A 57 -21.56 -19.57 3.73
C PRO A 57 -22.93 -19.20 3.18
N GLY A 58 -23.29 -19.80 2.08
CA GLY A 58 -24.55 -19.47 1.45
C GLY A 58 -24.47 -18.43 0.38
N ALA A 59 -23.33 -17.75 0.26
CA ALA A 59 -23.17 -16.76 -0.77
C ALA A 59 -22.71 -17.42 -2.07
N LYS A 60 -23.32 -17.05 -3.16
CA LYS A 60 -22.94 -17.60 -4.44
C LYS A 60 -21.68 -17.01 -4.97
N ARG A 61 -21.38 -15.79 -4.60
CA ARG A 61 -20.20 -15.10 -5.09
C ARG A 61 -19.35 -14.63 -3.92
N PRO A 62 -18.04 -14.66 -4.10
CA PRO A 62 -17.20 -14.08 -3.07
C PRO A 62 -17.33 -12.58 -3.07
N SER A 63 -17.31 -12.01 -1.90
CA SER A 63 -17.37 -10.57 -1.76
C SER A 63 -15.98 -10.03 -1.52
N ILE A 64 -15.73 -8.85 -2.06
CA ILE A 64 -14.46 -8.20 -1.85
C ILE A 64 -14.69 -7.04 -0.90
N VAL A 65 -13.99 -7.06 0.21
CA VAL A 65 -14.08 -5.99 1.19
C VAL A 65 -12.72 -5.33 1.31
N MET A 66 -12.76 -4.03 1.52
CA MET A 66 -11.53 -3.29 1.72
C MET A 66 -11.24 -3.24 3.21
N GLU A 67 -10.06 -3.68 3.55
CA GLU A 67 -9.65 -3.72 4.95
C GLU A 67 -8.52 -2.74 5.18
N PRO A 68 -8.68 -1.79 6.11
CA PRO A 68 -7.60 -0.86 6.38
C PRO A 68 -6.51 -1.53 7.21
N VAL A 69 -5.28 -1.35 6.75
CA VAL A 69 -4.12 -1.89 7.44
C VAL A 69 -3.16 -0.76 7.70
N THR A 70 -2.83 -0.56 8.96
CA THR A 70 -1.89 0.47 9.35
C THR A 70 -0.51 -0.14 9.51
N LEU A 71 0.45 0.44 8.82
CA LEU A 71 1.82 -0.02 8.86
C LEU A 71 2.72 1.12 9.29
N LYS A 72 3.71 0.78 10.08
CA LYS A 72 4.68 1.78 10.52
C LYS A 72 5.80 1.89 9.50
N ILE A 73 6.19 3.11 9.21
CA ILE A 73 7.25 3.34 8.24
C ILE A 73 8.55 2.67 8.69
N ASP A 74 8.78 2.67 10.00
CA ASP A 74 9.97 2.03 10.53
C ASP A 74 9.96 0.52 10.36
N ASN A 75 8.75 -0.08 10.38
CA ASN A 75 8.62 -1.51 10.20
C ASN A 75 8.54 -1.91 8.75
N THR A 76 8.53 -0.94 7.86
CA THR A 76 8.40 -1.20 6.44
C THR A 76 9.74 -0.93 5.76
N LYS A 77 10.21 -1.91 5.03
CA LYS A 77 11.48 -1.75 4.33
C LYS A 77 11.38 -0.67 3.26
N SER A 78 10.35 -0.72 2.48
CA SER A 78 10.17 0.27 1.43
C SER A 78 8.73 0.29 0.98
N VAL A 79 8.34 1.41 0.43
CA VAL A 79 7.00 1.57 -0.12
C VAL A 79 7.15 2.26 -1.46
N LYS A 80 6.46 1.77 -2.45
CA LYS A 80 6.50 2.39 -3.77
C LYS A 80 5.11 2.37 -4.36
N TYR A 81 4.85 3.31 -5.23
CA TYR A 81 3.55 3.37 -5.86
C TYR A 81 3.50 2.43 -7.05
N LEU A 82 2.31 1.96 -7.31
CA LEU A 82 2.09 1.05 -8.43
C LEU A 82 1.44 1.81 -9.56
N ILE A 83 1.97 1.61 -10.74
CA ILE A 83 1.41 2.25 -11.92
C ILE A 83 0.47 1.27 -12.57
N ASN A 84 -0.76 1.71 -12.77
CA ASN A 84 -1.77 0.86 -13.35
C ASN A 84 -1.99 1.28 -14.79
N PHE A 85 -1.55 0.45 -15.68
CA PHE A 85 -1.75 0.71 -17.10
C PHE A 85 -2.98 -0.01 -17.58
N LYS A 86 -3.74 0.69 -18.36
CA LYS A 86 -4.90 0.03 -18.91
C LYS A 86 -4.94 0.09 -20.37
#